data_a5bb63587dda1ca47a967297cd8f17b4
#
_entry.id   a5bb63587dda1ca47a967297cd8f17b4
#
_cell.length_a   1.000
_cell.length_b   1.000
_cell.length_c   1.000
_cell.angle_alpha   90.00
_cell.angle_beta   90.00
_cell.angle_gamma   90.00
#
_symmetry.space_group_name_H-M   'P 1'
#
loop_
_entity.id
_entity.type
_entity.pdbx_description
1 polymer ?
#
loop_
_entity_poly.entity_id
_entity_poly.type
_entity_poly.pdbx_seq_one_letter_code
_entity_poly.pdbx_strand_id
1 'polypeptide(L)'
;MKKSLVIYTCAIAVSLAAPPTPVPSATSKIKHWAFQPVTRSQIPEVSDPSWIKTPVDAFILAKLDAAGLQPAAPADPRTLLRRLSYHLTGLPPTFEETQSTKDPQTAIDSLLASPHFGERWARQWLDIARYSDTKGYAYSPEEFTFVHAWLYRDWVVGALNDDLPFDQFLIRQLAADRLLERNECEQSDLAAMGFLTLGRRFIGVEQDIIDDRIDTVTRGMLGLTVSCSRCHDHKYDPIPTADYYALYAIFDSSHDTMVALKESDDSVLKELREQMAAEFEKHATNVEKRHLERVGEYLAATLDMSIVPPPDFAELFTKDDLNPAQIRRWNEYLSLSEKENHPIFAPWVALTKIPLAEFFDKATATLQSLRDIDPVITKALTSPPLRDKQDLTTRYAKIFKEKTQHPAIARIISGPGSPIAIPRDRHLHDIEWLFA
;
A
#
# COMPACT_ATOMS: atom_id res chain seq x y z
N MET A 1 -51.50 -50.52 -8.32
CA MET A 1 -50.39 -49.83 -8.99
C MET A 1 -49.65 -49.02 -7.94
N LYS A 2 -48.52 -49.57 -7.42
CA LYS A 2 -47.68 -48.89 -6.43
C LYS A 2 -46.70 -47.99 -7.18
N LYS A 3 -46.74 -46.67 -6.95
CA LYS A 3 -45.75 -45.71 -7.44
C LYS A 3 -44.62 -45.62 -6.42
N SER A 4 -43.45 -46.13 -6.76
CA SER A 4 -42.21 -45.97 -5.97
C SER A 4 -41.67 -44.55 -6.14
N LEU A 5 -41.54 -43.83 -5.05
CA LEU A 5 -40.87 -42.53 -4.96
C LEU A 5 -39.37 -42.78 -4.78
N VAL A 6 -38.58 -42.42 -5.77
CA VAL A 6 -37.11 -42.46 -5.68
C VAL A 6 -36.63 -41.12 -5.15
N ILE A 7 -36.14 -41.11 -3.90
CA ILE A 7 -35.53 -39.92 -3.28
C ILE A 7 -34.02 -39.97 -3.63
N TYR A 8 -33.58 -39.02 -4.47
CA TYR A 8 -32.15 -38.78 -4.70
C TYR A 8 -31.58 -37.97 -3.53
N THR A 9 -30.85 -38.61 -2.64
CA THR A 9 -30.02 -37.93 -1.65
C THR A 9 -28.72 -37.50 -2.28
N CYS A 10 -28.58 -36.20 -2.51
CA CYS A 10 -27.32 -35.61 -2.95
C CYS A 10 -26.39 -35.52 -1.72
N ALA A 11 -25.46 -36.47 -1.58
CA ALA A 11 -24.41 -36.42 -0.58
C ALA A 11 -23.35 -35.41 -1.04
N ILE A 12 -23.34 -34.21 -0.43
CA ILE A 12 -22.23 -33.26 -0.58
C ILE A 12 -21.04 -33.84 0.20
N ALA A 13 -20.11 -34.46 -0.51
CA ALA A 13 -18.82 -34.82 0.04
C ALA A 13 -18.01 -33.53 0.26
N VAL A 14 -18.00 -33.03 1.51
CA VAL A 14 -17.01 -32.03 1.93
C VAL A 14 -15.66 -32.74 1.92
N SER A 15 -14.90 -32.54 0.87
CA SER A 15 -13.49 -32.93 0.82
C SER A 15 -12.74 -32.07 1.83
N LEU A 16 -12.47 -32.61 3.01
CA LEU A 16 -11.47 -32.08 3.92
C LEU A 16 -10.13 -32.18 3.18
N ALA A 17 -9.68 -31.06 2.62
CA ALA A 17 -8.34 -30.97 2.09
C ALA A 17 -7.36 -31.39 3.19
N ALA A 18 -6.57 -32.42 2.93
CA ALA A 18 -5.47 -32.79 3.81
C ALA A 18 -4.59 -31.57 4.06
N PRO A 19 -4.05 -31.39 5.29
CA PRO A 19 -3.10 -30.30 5.53
C PRO A 19 -1.99 -30.39 4.47
N PRO A 20 -1.52 -29.25 3.93
CA PRO A 20 -0.49 -29.27 2.91
C PRO A 20 0.70 -30.05 3.47
N THR A 21 1.11 -31.08 2.73
CA THR A 21 2.34 -31.83 3.05
C THR A 21 3.47 -30.80 3.12
N PRO A 22 4.31 -30.83 4.17
CA PRO A 22 5.45 -29.91 4.24
C PRO A 22 6.25 -30.09 2.94
N VAL A 23 6.37 -29.00 2.18
CA VAL A 23 7.23 -28.97 0.99
C VAL A 23 8.62 -29.33 1.48
N PRO A 24 9.28 -30.36 0.91
CA PRO A 24 10.63 -30.72 1.34
C PRO A 24 11.49 -29.47 1.24
N SER A 25 12.09 -29.05 2.35
CA SER A 25 13.02 -27.92 2.39
C SER A 25 14.05 -28.12 1.26
N ALA A 26 14.02 -27.21 0.27
CA ALA A 26 14.95 -27.22 -0.86
C ALA A 26 16.42 -27.05 -0.43
N THR A 27 16.67 -26.79 0.85
CA THR A 27 17.98 -26.52 1.45
C THR A 27 18.99 -27.66 1.35
N SER A 28 18.57 -28.90 1.13
CA SER A 28 19.52 -30.06 1.10
C SER A 28 20.30 -30.22 -0.21
N LYS A 29 20.06 -29.42 -1.26
CA LYS A 29 20.71 -29.56 -2.59
C LYS A 29 21.43 -28.31 -3.10
N ILE A 30 21.42 -27.21 -2.33
CA ILE A 30 22.02 -25.96 -2.78
C ILE A 30 23.54 -26.05 -2.57
N LYS A 31 24.28 -26.17 -3.68
CA LYS A 31 25.76 -26.25 -3.66
C LYS A 31 26.42 -24.85 -3.85
N HIS A 32 25.66 -23.83 -4.25
CA HIS A 32 26.23 -22.53 -4.53
C HIS A 32 26.73 -21.87 -3.24
N TRP A 33 27.95 -21.34 -3.27
CA TRP A 33 28.64 -20.80 -2.10
C TRP A 33 27.86 -19.69 -1.36
N ALA A 34 27.11 -18.85 -2.10
CA ALA A 34 26.32 -17.76 -1.54
C ALA A 34 25.19 -18.20 -0.60
N PHE A 35 24.75 -19.46 -0.72
CA PHE A 35 23.71 -20.06 0.14
C PHE A 35 24.28 -21.02 1.18
N GLN A 36 25.61 -21.03 1.36
CA GLN A 36 26.24 -21.81 2.43
C GLN A 36 26.43 -20.94 3.67
N PRO A 37 26.45 -21.52 4.87
CA PRO A 37 26.77 -20.79 6.07
C PRO A 37 28.13 -20.08 5.94
N VAL A 38 28.19 -18.83 6.39
CA VAL A 38 29.42 -18.04 6.38
C VAL A 38 30.47 -18.70 7.28
N THR A 39 31.63 -18.98 6.71
CA THR A 39 32.76 -19.54 7.42
C THR A 39 33.95 -18.59 7.33
N ARG A 40 34.76 -18.54 8.40
CA ARG A 40 35.98 -17.73 8.39
C ARG A 40 37.04 -18.43 7.52
N SER A 41 37.37 -17.77 6.39
CA SER A 41 38.42 -18.26 5.49
C SER A 41 39.80 -18.17 6.16
N GLN A 42 40.68 -19.15 5.90
CA GLN A 42 42.06 -19.05 6.30
C GLN A 42 42.77 -17.98 5.43
N ILE A 43 43.58 -17.14 6.11
CA ILE A 43 44.37 -16.13 5.45
C ILE A 43 45.45 -16.84 4.65
N PRO A 44 45.57 -16.62 3.32
CA PRO A 44 46.55 -17.29 2.48
C PRO A 44 47.98 -16.83 2.78
N GLU A 45 48.95 -17.73 2.61
CA GLU A 45 50.37 -17.36 2.55
C GLU A 45 50.64 -16.65 1.23
N VAL A 46 51.53 -15.66 1.26
CA VAL A 46 51.83 -14.79 0.11
C VAL A 46 53.32 -14.57 -0.07
N SER A 47 53.74 -14.16 -1.24
CA SER A 47 55.18 -13.93 -1.59
C SER A 47 55.82 -12.80 -0.79
N ASP A 48 55.08 -11.73 -0.49
CA ASP A 48 55.57 -10.58 0.29
C ASP A 48 54.63 -10.21 1.45
N PRO A 49 54.85 -10.80 2.66
CA PRO A 49 54.08 -10.44 3.82
C PRO A 49 54.20 -8.98 4.27
N SER A 50 55.27 -8.28 3.85
CA SER A 50 55.50 -6.88 4.26
C SER A 50 54.57 -5.89 3.55
N TRP A 51 53.97 -6.30 2.43
CA TRP A 51 53.00 -5.52 1.67
C TRP A 51 51.63 -5.48 2.36
N ILE A 52 51.34 -6.50 3.19
CA ILE A 52 50.02 -6.67 3.82
C ILE A 52 49.86 -5.66 4.95
N LYS A 53 48.74 -4.90 4.92
CA LYS A 53 48.27 -4.01 6.01
C LYS A 53 47.03 -4.57 6.69
N THR A 54 46.17 -5.25 5.94
CA THR A 54 44.96 -5.87 6.45
C THR A 54 44.85 -7.33 5.95
N PRO A 55 44.06 -8.20 6.60
CA PRO A 55 43.84 -9.55 6.09
C PRO A 55 43.32 -9.61 4.64
N VAL A 56 42.58 -8.61 4.18
CA VAL A 56 42.07 -8.52 2.80
C VAL A 56 43.22 -8.44 1.79
N ASP A 57 44.29 -7.73 2.14
CA ASP A 57 45.46 -7.58 1.26
C ASP A 57 46.11 -8.93 0.96
N ALA A 58 46.12 -9.87 1.91
CA ALA A 58 46.65 -11.21 1.70
C ALA A 58 45.87 -11.97 0.60
N PHE A 59 44.53 -11.86 0.58
CA PHE A 59 43.72 -12.50 -0.46
C PHE A 59 43.95 -11.85 -1.83
N ILE A 60 44.18 -10.53 -1.86
CA ILE A 60 44.48 -9.81 -3.10
C ILE A 60 45.87 -10.22 -3.61
N LEU A 61 46.90 -10.19 -2.74
CA LEU A 61 48.26 -10.52 -3.12
C LEU A 61 48.40 -11.99 -3.56
N ALA A 62 47.74 -12.91 -2.90
CA ALA A 62 47.72 -14.32 -3.32
C ALA A 62 47.16 -14.51 -4.75
N LYS A 63 46.16 -13.71 -5.15
CA LYS A 63 45.63 -13.74 -6.50
C LYS A 63 46.61 -13.09 -7.53
N LEU A 64 47.28 -12.02 -7.11
CA LEU A 64 48.34 -11.42 -7.95
C LEU A 64 49.50 -12.39 -8.15
N ASP A 65 49.98 -13.03 -7.07
CA ASP A 65 51.03 -14.06 -7.13
C ASP A 65 50.63 -15.20 -8.08
N ALA A 66 49.42 -15.72 -7.94
CA ALA A 66 48.93 -16.77 -8.82
C ALA A 66 48.83 -16.36 -10.29
N ALA A 67 48.66 -15.06 -10.58
CA ALA A 67 48.64 -14.49 -11.91
C ALA A 67 50.05 -14.04 -12.41
N GLY A 68 51.07 -14.16 -11.59
CA GLY A 68 52.42 -13.67 -11.89
C GLY A 68 52.55 -12.14 -11.97
N LEU A 69 51.63 -11.43 -11.29
CA LEU A 69 51.58 -9.97 -11.27
C LEU A 69 52.14 -9.43 -9.96
N GLN A 70 52.73 -8.24 -10.02
CA GLN A 70 53.17 -7.49 -8.84
C GLN A 70 52.21 -6.35 -8.52
N PRO A 71 52.02 -5.99 -7.24
CA PRO A 71 51.29 -4.77 -6.88
C PRO A 71 51.93 -3.52 -7.50
N ALA A 72 51.08 -2.57 -7.89
CA ALA A 72 51.54 -1.28 -8.34
C ALA A 72 52.21 -0.50 -7.17
N ALA A 73 53.14 0.41 -7.51
CA ALA A 73 53.73 1.31 -6.54
C ALA A 73 52.64 2.17 -5.82
N PRO A 74 52.82 2.49 -4.53
CA PRO A 74 51.91 3.40 -3.83
C PRO A 74 51.75 4.72 -4.58
N ALA A 75 50.52 5.27 -4.56
CA ALA A 75 50.25 6.60 -5.12
C ALA A 75 50.98 7.67 -4.30
N ASP A 76 51.37 8.76 -4.96
CA ASP A 76 51.89 9.94 -4.26
C ASP A 76 50.81 10.53 -3.30
N PRO A 77 51.24 11.26 -2.26
CA PRO A 77 50.31 11.74 -1.22
C PRO A 77 49.15 12.60 -1.75
N ARG A 78 49.38 13.45 -2.75
CA ARG A 78 48.32 14.32 -3.31
C ARG A 78 47.29 13.50 -4.09
N THR A 79 47.77 12.56 -4.88
CA THR A 79 46.91 11.63 -5.62
C THR A 79 46.07 10.77 -4.65
N LEU A 80 46.73 10.30 -3.58
CA LEU A 80 46.03 9.52 -2.56
C LEU A 80 44.95 10.35 -1.84
N LEU A 81 45.28 11.55 -1.36
CA LEU A 81 44.34 12.47 -0.74
C LEU A 81 43.14 12.77 -1.65
N ARG A 82 43.44 13.09 -2.93
CA ARG A 82 42.36 13.35 -3.91
C ARG A 82 41.44 12.16 -4.06
N ARG A 83 41.95 10.95 -4.15
CA ARG A 83 41.14 9.71 -4.24
C ARG A 83 40.31 9.50 -3.00
N LEU A 84 40.90 9.65 -1.82
CA LEU A 84 40.21 9.53 -0.55
C LEU A 84 39.03 10.53 -0.41
N SER A 85 39.30 11.81 -0.73
CA SER A 85 38.29 12.88 -0.68
C SER A 85 37.11 12.57 -1.58
N TYR A 86 37.32 12.25 -2.85
CA TYR A 86 36.24 11.89 -3.75
C TYR A 86 35.52 10.61 -3.38
N HIS A 87 36.22 9.63 -2.80
CA HIS A 87 35.62 8.38 -2.43
C HIS A 87 34.76 8.52 -1.18
N LEU A 88 35.27 9.20 -0.16
CA LEU A 88 34.60 9.31 1.14
C LEU A 88 33.54 10.41 1.18
N THR A 89 33.83 11.58 0.59
CA THR A 89 32.91 12.74 0.65
C THR A 89 32.31 13.15 -0.68
N GLY A 90 32.84 12.63 -1.80
CA GLY A 90 32.41 13.04 -3.15
C GLY A 90 32.92 14.42 -3.56
N LEU A 91 33.68 15.10 -2.72
CA LEU A 91 34.20 16.46 -2.94
C LEU A 91 35.71 16.45 -3.16
N PRO A 92 36.28 17.44 -3.91
CA PRO A 92 37.72 17.59 -4.01
C PRO A 92 38.29 18.07 -2.66
N PRO A 93 39.56 17.72 -2.35
CA PRO A 93 40.23 18.34 -1.23
C PRO A 93 40.45 19.85 -1.49
N THR A 94 40.51 20.65 -0.44
CA THR A 94 40.84 22.07 -0.54
C THR A 94 42.31 22.26 -0.98
N PHE A 95 42.67 23.46 -1.46
CA PHE A 95 44.04 23.76 -1.83
C PHE A 95 44.98 23.62 -0.64
N GLU A 96 44.57 24.07 0.56
CA GLU A 96 45.33 24.00 1.79
C GLU A 96 45.59 22.54 2.21
N GLU A 97 44.58 21.67 2.08
CA GLU A 97 44.73 20.23 2.36
C GLU A 97 45.73 19.58 1.38
N THR A 98 45.74 20.00 0.10
CA THR A 98 46.69 19.45 -0.87
C THR A 98 48.15 19.87 -0.62
N GLN A 99 48.36 20.95 0.10
CA GLN A 99 49.70 21.41 0.54
C GLN A 99 50.12 20.79 1.87
N SER A 100 49.22 20.18 2.58
CA SER A 100 49.45 19.52 3.87
C SER A 100 50.13 18.17 3.63
N THR A 101 51.15 17.86 4.46
CA THR A 101 51.82 16.55 4.52
C THR A 101 51.17 15.64 5.60
N LYS A 102 49.86 15.77 5.81
CA LYS A 102 49.15 14.92 6.79
C LYS A 102 49.37 13.45 6.44
N ASP A 103 49.52 12.66 7.49
CA ASP A 103 49.52 11.23 7.40
C ASP A 103 48.17 10.75 6.80
N PRO A 104 48.17 9.76 5.88
CA PRO A 104 46.96 9.24 5.26
C PRO A 104 45.86 8.82 6.24
N GLN A 105 46.21 8.23 7.40
CA GLN A 105 45.24 7.83 8.41
C GLN A 105 44.53 9.05 9.01
N THR A 106 45.26 10.09 9.36
CA THR A 106 44.69 11.36 9.84
C THR A 106 43.74 11.98 8.81
N ALA A 107 44.07 11.89 7.49
CA ALA A 107 43.19 12.37 6.47
C ALA A 107 41.92 11.54 6.34
N ILE A 108 42.02 10.20 6.45
CA ILE A 108 40.86 9.29 6.44
C ILE A 108 39.95 9.60 7.62
N ASP A 109 40.47 9.69 8.82
CA ASP A 109 39.69 9.95 10.03
C ASP A 109 38.96 11.29 9.96
N SER A 110 39.63 12.33 9.42
CA SER A 110 39.01 13.63 9.18
C SER A 110 37.88 13.60 8.12
N LEU A 111 38.04 12.82 7.05
CA LEU A 111 37.03 12.67 6.02
C LEU A 111 35.84 11.83 6.47
N LEU A 112 36.06 10.80 7.29
CA LEU A 112 35.01 9.99 7.89
C LEU A 112 34.18 10.78 8.91
N ALA A 113 34.80 11.72 9.63
CA ALA A 113 34.12 12.61 10.57
C ALA A 113 33.38 13.78 9.88
N SER A 114 33.53 13.92 8.58
CA SER A 114 32.86 14.98 7.80
C SER A 114 31.38 14.64 7.60
N PRO A 115 30.44 15.61 7.75
CA PRO A 115 29.02 15.40 7.44
C PRO A 115 28.79 15.00 5.98
N HIS A 116 29.71 15.36 5.08
CA HIS A 116 29.65 14.99 3.66
C HIS A 116 29.87 13.50 3.42
N PHE A 117 30.38 12.74 4.40
CA PHE A 117 30.47 11.29 4.30
C PHE A 117 29.07 10.66 4.19
N GLY A 118 28.18 11.00 5.10
CA GLY A 118 26.80 10.52 5.07
C GLY A 118 26.07 10.98 3.82
N GLU A 119 26.21 12.25 3.40
CA GLU A 119 25.60 12.76 2.15
C GLU A 119 26.07 11.96 0.92
N ARG A 120 27.36 11.64 0.84
CA ARG A 120 27.95 10.87 -0.27
C ARG A 120 27.42 9.45 -0.31
N TRP A 121 27.41 8.76 0.83
CA TRP A 121 27.06 7.35 0.89
C TRP A 121 25.56 7.11 0.96
N ALA A 122 24.80 8.03 1.55
CA ALA A 122 23.35 7.99 1.53
C ALA A 122 22.78 7.94 0.13
N ARG A 123 23.40 8.64 -0.83
CA ARG A 123 22.97 8.61 -2.22
C ARG A 123 22.93 7.19 -2.79
N GLN A 124 23.94 6.36 -2.47
CA GLN A 124 23.98 4.97 -2.96
C GLN A 124 22.83 4.15 -2.39
N TRP A 125 22.54 4.36 -1.10
CA TRP A 125 21.43 3.68 -0.43
C TRP A 125 20.07 4.20 -0.91
N LEU A 126 19.92 5.49 -1.11
CA LEU A 126 18.68 6.10 -1.59
C LEU A 126 18.32 5.63 -3.01
N ASP A 127 19.32 5.35 -3.87
CA ASP A 127 19.08 4.71 -5.17
C ASP A 127 18.53 3.28 -5.01
N ILE A 128 19.04 2.51 -4.04
CA ILE A 128 18.51 1.17 -3.70
C ILE A 128 17.08 1.28 -3.14
N ALA A 129 16.86 2.25 -2.26
CA ALA A 129 15.56 2.54 -1.66
C ALA A 129 14.56 3.15 -2.67
N ARG A 130 14.97 3.40 -3.92
CA ARG A 130 14.18 4.08 -4.96
C ARG A 130 13.60 5.42 -4.50
N TYR A 131 14.36 6.16 -3.68
CA TYR A 131 13.95 7.44 -3.13
C TYR A 131 13.56 8.44 -4.21
N SER A 132 12.45 9.10 -4.00
CA SER A 132 12.00 10.23 -4.81
C SER A 132 11.18 11.19 -3.97
N ASP A 133 11.23 12.48 -4.27
CA ASP A 133 10.33 13.48 -3.69
C ASP A 133 8.95 13.46 -4.34
N THR A 134 8.79 12.74 -5.46
CA THR A 134 7.54 12.62 -6.20
C THR A 134 7.11 11.17 -6.35
N LYS A 135 5.81 10.96 -6.49
CA LYS A 135 5.22 9.63 -6.73
C LYS A 135 5.45 9.12 -8.18
N GLY A 136 6.22 9.84 -8.98
CA GLY A 136 6.49 9.56 -10.38
C GLY A 136 5.38 10.10 -11.27
N TYR A 137 4.59 9.21 -11.89
CA TYR A 137 3.34 9.62 -12.53
C TYR A 137 2.22 9.59 -11.48
N ALA A 138 1.48 10.67 -11.40
CA ALA A 138 0.26 10.78 -10.62
C ALA A 138 -0.84 11.31 -11.53
N TYR A 139 -2.07 10.91 -11.25
CA TYR A 139 -3.25 11.40 -11.96
C TYR A 139 -3.93 12.45 -11.08
N SER A 140 -4.47 13.49 -11.71
CA SER A 140 -5.34 14.41 -10.99
C SER A 140 -6.59 13.63 -10.52
N PRO A 141 -7.00 13.71 -9.26
CA PRO A 141 -6.58 14.66 -8.22
C PRO A 141 -5.50 14.14 -7.24
N GLU A 142 -4.72 13.14 -7.61
CA GLU A 142 -3.72 12.54 -6.73
C GLU A 142 -2.60 13.54 -6.36
N GLU A 143 -2.22 13.58 -5.09
CA GLU A 143 -1.07 14.37 -4.63
C GLU A 143 0.22 13.86 -5.30
N PHE A 144 0.88 14.75 -6.04
CA PHE A 144 2.04 14.41 -6.84
C PHE A 144 3.31 14.19 -6.02
N THR A 145 3.42 14.78 -4.83
CA THR A 145 4.63 14.78 -4.01
C THR A 145 4.52 13.92 -2.78
N PHE A 146 5.65 13.38 -2.34
CA PHE A 146 5.84 12.85 -1.00
C PHE A 146 6.32 13.98 -0.09
N VAL A 147 5.41 14.74 0.49
CA VAL A 147 5.71 15.96 1.27
C VAL A 147 6.75 15.75 2.36
N HIS A 148 6.84 14.54 2.92
CA HIS A 148 7.73 14.21 4.03
C HIS A 148 8.87 13.25 3.63
N ALA A 149 9.13 13.02 2.33
CA ALA A 149 10.20 12.14 1.85
C ALA A 149 11.59 12.54 2.40
N TRP A 150 11.83 13.84 2.53
CA TRP A 150 13.08 14.38 3.06
C TRP A 150 13.44 13.85 4.46
N LEU A 151 12.47 13.48 5.29
CA LEU A 151 12.72 12.90 6.61
C LEU A 151 13.47 11.56 6.52
N TYR A 152 13.09 10.72 5.57
CA TYR A 152 13.81 9.47 5.32
C TYR A 152 15.22 9.70 4.79
N ARG A 153 15.38 10.62 3.82
CA ARG A 153 16.71 10.98 3.30
C ARG A 153 17.62 11.46 4.42
N ASP A 154 17.13 12.37 5.24
CA ASP A 154 17.92 12.97 6.33
C ASP A 154 18.24 11.94 7.42
N TRP A 155 17.32 11.00 7.68
CA TRP A 155 17.58 9.87 8.57
C TRP A 155 18.72 8.98 8.03
N VAL A 156 18.72 8.64 6.73
CA VAL A 156 19.78 7.83 6.11
C VAL A 156 21.14 8.53 6.20
N VAL A 157 21.18 9.84 5.93
CA VAL A 157 22.40 10.65 6.05
C VAL A 157 22.92 10.65 7.49
N GLY A 158 22.02 10.88 8.44
CA GLY A 158 22.35 10.89 9.87
C GLY A 158 22.87 9.53 10.34
N ALA A 159 22.16 8.44 10.02
CA ALA A 159 22.54 7.08 10.40
C ALA A 159 23.94 6.68 9.90
N LEU A 160 24.34 7.12 8.71
CA LEU A 160 25.68 6.88 8.16
C LEU A 160 26.75 7.75 8.84
N ASN A 161 26.44 9.00 9.19
CA ASN A 161 27.35 9.89 9.89
C ASN A 161 27.54 9.46 11.35
N ASP A 162 26.52 8.86 11.96
CA ASP A 162 26.54 8.34 13.34
C ASP A 162 27.15 6.94 13.42
N ASP A 163 27.64 6.40 12.29
CA ASP A 163 28.19 5.04 12.18
C ASP A 163 27.24 3.98 12.74
N LEU A 164 25.93 4.11 12.47
CA LEU A 164 24.93 3.17 12.93
C LEU A 164 25.26 1.76 12.44
N PRO A 165 25.37 0.73 13.33
CA PRO A 165 25.64 -0.63 12.91
C PRO A 165 24.69 -1.09 11.81
N PHE A 166 25.24 -1.77 10.78
CA PHE A 166 24.50 -2.08 9.56
C PHE A 166 23.26 -2.95 9.80
N ASP A 167 23.31 -3.87 10.74
CA ASP A 167 22.16 -4.67 11.17
C ASP A 167 21.06 -3.77 11.75
N GLN A 168 21.41 -2.80 12.60
CA GLN A 168 20.48 -1.82 13.16
C GLN A 168 19.91 -0.89 12.08
N PHE A 169 20.74 -0.48 11.13
CA PHE A 169 20.34 0.30 9.98
C PHE A 169 19.27 -0.43 9.14
N LEU A 170 19.42 -1.74 8.90
CA LEU A 170 18.45 -2.54 8.16
C LEU A 170 17.17 -2.77 8.96
N ILE A 171 17.29 -3.15 10.25
CA ILE A 171 16.13 -3.47 11.09
C ILE A 171 15.20 -2.26 11.23
N ARG A 172 15.75 -1.05 11.44
CA ARG A 172 14.96 0.17 11.57
C ARG A 172 14.19 0.51 10.30
N GLN A 173 14.73 0.21 9.15
CA GLN A 173 14.02 0.43 7.87
C GLN A 173 12.86 -0.55 7.62
N LEU A 174 12.85 -1.69 8.30
CA LEU A 174 11.83 -2.70 8.17
C LEU A 174 10.81 -2.69 9.32
N ALA A 175 11.23 -2.30 10.53
CA ALA A 175 10.45 -2.53 11.74
C ALA A 175 10.77 -1.52 12.87
N ALA A 176 11.03 -0.25 12.55
CA ALA A 176 11.26 0.78 13.58
C ALA A 176 10.05 0.93 14.51
N ASP A 177 8.84 0.75 14.02
CA ASP A 177 7.61 0.74 14.79
C ASP A 177 7.66 -0.32 15.91
N ARG A 178 8.14 -1.53 15.60
CA ARG A 178 8.28 -2.63 16.57
C ARG A 178 9.41 -2.41 17.56
N LEU A 179 10.49 -1.76 17.14
CA LEU A 179 11.57 -1.35 18.03
C LEU A 179 11.10 -0.27 19.01
N LEU A 180 10.32 0.71 18.50
CA LEU A 180 9.75 1.77 19.33
C LEU A 180 8.81 1.22 20.41
N GLU A 181 7.94 0.27 20.08
CA GLU A 181 7.07 -0.42 21.04
C GLU A 181 7.86 -1.08 22.19
N ARG A 182 9.12 -1.47 21.93
CA ARG A 182 10.02 -2.10 22.91
C ARG A 182 10.97 -1.11 23.59
N ASN A 183 10.89 0.17 23.24
CA ASN A 183 11.83 1.22 23.66
C ASN A 183 13.29 0.90 23.25
N GLU A 184 13.49 0.31 22.08
CA GLU A 184 14.79 -0.06 21.51
C GLU A 184 15.26 0.93 20.43
N CYS A 185 14.48 1.97 20.12
CA CYS A 185 14.84 3.08 19.24
C CYS A 185 14.07 4.35 19.61
N GLU A 186 14.46 5.48 19.02
CA GLU A 186 13.81 6.76 19.20
C GLU A 186 12.63 6.95 18.22
N GLN A 187 11.69 7.83 18.56
CA GLN A 187 10.55 8.12 17.68
C GLN A 187 10.97 8.69 16.33
N SER A 188 12.08 9.42 16.26
CA SER A 188 12.69 9.92 15.02
C SER A 188 13.12 8.78 14.08
N ASP A 189 13.42 7.60 14.61
CA ASP A 189 13.79 6.43 13.81
C ASP A 189 12.65 5.87 12.96
N LEU A 190 11.39 6.24 13.26
CA LEU A 190 10.26 5.90 12.38
C LEU A 190 10.44 6.45 10.97
N ALA A 191 11.23 7.52 10.79
CA ALA A 191 11.56 8.03 9.45
C ALA A 191 12.30 7.00 8.59
N ALA A 192 13.01 6.03 9.20
CA ALA A 192 13.67 4.92 8.50
C ALA A 192 12.70 4.09 7.65
N MET A 193 11.44 3.96 8.07
CA MET A 193 10.43 3.19 7.38
C MET A 193 10.00 3.80 6.03
N GLY A 194 10.50 5.00 5.70
CA GLY A 194 10.45 5.56 4.35
C GLY A 194 11.00 4.62 3.28
N PHE A 195 11.90 3.70 3.64
CA PHE A 195 12.38 2.63 2.76
C PHE A 195 11.24 1.81 2.12
N LEU A 196 10.19 1.54 2.87
CA LEU A 196 9.04 0.76 2.42
C LEU A 196 7.93 1.64 1.81
N THR A 197 7.81 2.90 2.26
CA THR A 197 6.63 3.72 2.00
C THR A 197 6.81 4.76 0.88
N LEU A 198 8.04 5.05 0.45
CA LEU A 198 8.35 6.02 -0.62
C LEU A 198 8.42 5.40 -2.03
N GLY A 199 7.91 4.19 -2.22
CA GLY A 199 7.87 3.50 -3.52
C GLY A 199 6.78 4.02 -4.46
N ARG A 200 6.70 3.39 -5.63
CA ARG A 200 5.66 3.67 -6.62
C ARG A 200 4.29 3.33 -6.04
N ARG A 201 3.31 4.18 -6.34
CA ARG A 201 1.95 3.99 -5.82
C ARG A 201 1.02 3.20 -6.75
N PHE A 202 1.45 2.89 -7.97
CA PHE A 202 0.75 2.05 -8.97
C PHE A 202 -0.74 2.38 -9.10
N ILE A 203 -1.08 3.66 -8.95
CA ILE A 203 -2.48 4.16 -9.00
C ILE A 203 -3.37 3.47 -7.94
N GLY A 204 -2.80 3.15 -6.78
CA GLY A 204 -3.53 2.48 -5.68
C GLY A 204 -3.74 0.98 -5.84
N VAL A 205 -3.08 0.33 -6.82
CA VAL A 205 -3.13 -1.14 -6.95
C VAL A 205 -2.27 -1.77 -5.86
N GLU A 206 -2.89 -2.20 -4.78
CA GLU A 206 -2.22 -2.68 -3.56
C GLU A 206 -1.29 -3.87 -3.83
N GLN A 207 -1.70 -4.79 -4.70
CA GLN A 207 -0.90 -5.98 -5.06
C GLN A 207 0.44 -5.60 -5.70
N ASP A 208 0.48 -4.52 -6.48
CA ASP A 208 1.70 -4.06 -7.14
C ASP A 208 2.55 -3.21 -6.18
N ILE A 209 1.93 -2.51 -5.22
CA ILE A 209 2.63 -1.82 -4.13
C ILE A 209 3.34 -2.85 -3.23
N ILE A 210 2.68 -3.93 -2.88
CA ILE A 210 3.27 -5.03 -2.08
C ILE A 210 4.41 -5.70 -2.86
N ASP A 211 4.23 -5.99 -4.14
CA ASP A 211 5.28 -6.56 -4.99
C ASP A 211 6.53 -5.67 -5.04
N ASP A 212 6.35 -4.36 -5.19
CA ASP A 212 7.44 -3.38 -5.17
C ASP A 212 8.17 -3.35 -3.80
N ARG A 213 7.45 -3.48 -2.68
CA ARG A 213 8.05 -3.60 -1.35
C ARG A 213 8.87 -4.88 -1.21
N ILE A 214 8.34 -6.02 -1.66
CA ILE A 214 9.06 -7.31 -1.66
C ILE A 214 10.32 -7.19 -2.50
N ASP A 215 10.24 -6.65 -3.72
CA ASP A 215 11.39 -6.47 -4.60
C ASP A 215 12.44 -5.55 -3.97
N THR A 216 12.02 -4.45 -3.37
CA THR A 216 12.93 -3.49 -2.72
C THR A 216 13.68 -4.11 -1.56
N VAL A 217 13.01 -4.84 -0.68
CA VAL A 217 13.63 -5.54 0.46
C VAL A 217 14.59 -6.62 -0.03
N THR A 218 14.13 -7.48 -0.91
CA THR A 218 14.91 -8.67 -1.31
C THR A 218 16.07 -8.31 -2.23
N ARG A 219 15.87 -7.39 -3.16
CA ARG A 219 16.93 -6.91 -4.06
C ARG A 219 17.91 -6.01 -3.31
N GLY A 220 17.41 -5.08 -2.50
CA GLY A 220 18.23 -4.10 -1.78
C GLY A 220 19.06 -4.70 -0.66
N MET A 221 18.50 -5.64 0.10
CA MET A 221 19.16 -6.19 1.28
C MET A 221 19.79 -7.56 1.04
N LEU A 222 19.22 -8.39 0.15
CA LEU A 222 19.67 -9.75 -0.09
C LEU A 222 20.34 -9.93 -1.47
N GLY A 223 20.17 -8.98 -2.40
CA GLY A 223 20.63 -9.11 -3.77
C GLY A 223 19.86 -10.16 -4.59
N LEU A 224 18.62 -10.49 -4.18
CA LEU A 224 17.79 -11.54 -4.78
C LEU A 224 16.58 -10.93 -5.50
N THR A 225 16.26 -11.45 -6.69
CA THR A 225 15.11 -11.02 -7.49
C THR A 225 13.88 -11.90 -7.21
N VAL A 226 13.25 -11.71 -6.05
CA VAL A 226 12.16 -12.59 -5.57
C VAL A 226 10.85 -12.38 -6.33
N SER A 227 10.62 -11.23 -6.95
CA SER A 227 9.39 -10.93 -7.71
C SER A 227 9.09 -11.94 -8.83
N CYS A 228 10.10 -12.63 -9.38
CA CYS A 228 9.88 -13.73 -10.34
C CYS A 228 9.04 -14.86 -9.74
N SER A 229 9.11 -15.05 -8.41
CA SER A 229 8.40 -16.11 -7.68
C SER A 229 6.93 -15.79 -7.43
N ARG A 230 6.44 -14.62 -7.85
CA ARG A 230 5.02 -14.27 -7.82
C ARG A 230 4.16 -15.26 -8.63
N CYS A 231 4.69 -15.78 -9.75
CA CYS A 231 3.93 -16.63 -10.67
C CYS A 231 4.39 -18.10 -10.67
N HIS A 232 5.68 -18.37 -10.41
CA HIS A 232 6.29 -19.70 -10.44
C HIS A 232 7.56 -19.71 -9.62
N ASP A 233 8.05 -20.88 -9.21
CA ASP A 233 9.33 -20.99 -8.51
C ASP A 233 10.45 -20.32 -9.31
N HIS A 234 11.38 -19.63 -8.62
CA HIS A 234 12.44 -18.88 -9.27
C HIS A 234 13.30 -19.82 -10.16
N LYS A 235 13.63 -19.35 -11.37
CA LYS A 235 14.28 -20.19 -12.38
C LYS A 235 15.69 -20.67 -11.98
N TYR A 236 16.42 -19.81 -11.28
CA TYR A 236 17.84 -20.04 -10.97
C TYR A 236 18.10 -20.19 -9.49
N ASP A 237 17.46 -19.38 -8.67
CA ASP A 237 17.64 -19.33 -7.24
C ASP A 237 16.65 -20.25 -6.50
N PRO A 238 16.99 -20.76 -5.32
CA PRO A 238 16.15 -21.67 -4.56
C PRO A 238 15.01 -20.92 -3.83
N ILE A 239 14.21 -20.19 -4.57
CA ILE A 239 13.12 -19.35 -4.06
C ILE A 239 11.80 -19.89 -4.62
N PRO A 240 11.03 -20.64 -3.83
CA PRO A 240 9.72 -21.14 -4.25
C PRO A 240 8.68 -20.02 -4.21
N THR A 241 7.62 -20.17 -5.00
CA THR A 241 6.44 -19.29 -4.98
C THR A 241 5.86 -19.13 -3.57
N ALA A 242 5.92 -20.17 -2.75
CA ALA A 242 5.45 -20.14 -1.36
C ALA A 242 6.17 -19.07 -0.50
N ASP A 243 7.48 -18.87 -0.70
CA ASP A 243 8.25 -17.86 0.03
C ASP A 243 7.85 -16.44 -0.39
N TYR A 244 7.54 -16.23 -1.69
CA TYR A 244 7.00 -14.95 -2.15
C TYR A 244 5.69 -14.62 -1.43
N TYR A 245 4.74 -15.56 -1.37
CA TYR A 245 3.45 -15.32 -0.71
C TYR A 245 3.55 -15.27 0.81
N ALA A 246 4.57 -15.85 1.42
CA ALA A 246 4.87 -15.66 2.84
C ALA A 246 5.29 -14.21 3.13
N LEU A 247 6.15 -13.61 2.29
CA LEU A 247 6.50 -12.18 2.36
C LEU A 247 5.30 -11.29 2.04
N TYR A 248 4.53 -11.67 1.02
CA TYR A 248 3.32 -10.94 0.63
C TYR A 248 2.35 -10.80 1.80
N ALA A 249 2.08 -11.88 2.55
CA ALA A 249 1.18 -11.86 3.69
C ALA A 249 1.64 -10.93 4.83
N ILE A 250 2.95 -10.72 4.99
CA ILE A 250 3.49 -9.76 5.96
C ILE A 250 3.11 -8.32 5.56
N PHE A 251 3.32 -7.96 4.30
CA PHE A 251 3.00 -6.61 3.81
C PHE A 251 1.50 -6.38 3.66
N ASP A 252 0.73 -7.40 3.27
CA ASP A 252 -0.73 -7.36 3.17
C ASP A 252 -1.41 -7.12 4.52
N SER A 253 -0.76 -7.56 5.61
CA SER A 253 -1.23 -7.32 6.99
C SER A 253 -0.71 -6.00 7.60
N SER A 254 -0.01 -5.16 6.83
CA SER A 254 0.61 -3.92 7.28
C SER A 254 0.02 -2.73 6.52
N HIS A 255 -0.25 -1.63 7.24
CA HIS A 255 -0.84 -0.43 6.65
C HIS A 255 0.05 0.79 6.87
N ASP A 256 0.17 1.63 5.84
CA ASP A 256 0.84 2.92 5.96
C ASP A 256 0.02 3.84 6.85
N THR A 257 0.69 4.56 7.74
CA THR A 257 0.05 5.57 8.57
C THR A 257 0.96 6.77 8.76
N MET A 258 0.37 7.96 8.91
CA MET A 258 1.10 9.17 9.22
C MET A 258 1.33 9.26 10.74
N VAL A 259 2.58 9.32 11.14
CA VAL A 259 2.98 9.42 12.55
C VAL A 259 3.83 10.68 12.76
N ALA A 260 3.55 11.42 13.83
CA ALA A 260 4.40 12.55 14.23
C ALA A 260 5.74 12.04 14.74
N LEU A 261 6.85 12.52 14.19
CA LEU A 261 8.20 12.12 14.62
C LEU A 261 8.68 12.88 15.86
N LYS A 262 8.01 13.95 16.23
CA LYS A 262 8.31 14.77 17.40
C LYS A 262 7.00 15.28 18.00
N GLU A 263 6.92 15.30 19.31
CA GLU A 263 5.87 16.05 19.98
C GLU A 263 6.01 17.52 19.58
N SER A 264 5.01 18.02 18.88
CA SER A 264 4.97 19.43 18.48
C SER A 264 4.19 20.23 19.53
N ASP A 265 4.46 21.52 19.58
CA ASP A 265 3.63 22.47 20.31
C ASP A 265 2.19 22.35 19.76
N ASP A 266 1.32 21.81 20.61
CA ASP A 266 0.01 21.24 20.22
C ASP A 266 -0.98 22.30 19.69
N SER A 267 -0.65 23.62 19.85
CA SER A 267 -1.56 24.70 19.51
C SER A 267 -1.77 24.85 18.00
N VAL A 268 -0.70 24.84 17.21
CA VAL A 268 -0.78 24.98 15.73
C VAL A 268 -1.37 23.72 15.11
N LEU A 269 -0.98 22.55 15.61
CA LEU A 269 -1.54 21.29 15.14
C LEU A 269 -3.02 21.14 15.49
N LYS A 270 -3.42 21.61 16.67
CA LYS A 270 -4.82 21.61 17.08
C LYS A 270 -5.66 22.50 16.15
N GLU A 271 -5.18 23.71 15.87
CA GLU A 271 -5.86 24.61 14.94
C GLU A 271 -5.97 24.02 13.53
N LEU A 272 -4.87 23.42 13.01
CA LEU A 272 -4.89 22.74 11.70
C LEU A 272 -5.84 21.55 11.68
N ARG A 273 -5.88 20.71 12.72
CA ARG A 273 -6.83 19.60 12.83
C ARG A 273 -8.27 20.07 12.85
N GLU A 274 -8.56 21.17 13.57
CA GLU A 274 -9.89 21.77 13.61
C GLU A 274 -10.28 22.32 12.23
N GLN A 275 -9.36 22.99 11.51
CA GLN A 275 -9.59 23.46 10.15
C GLN A 275 -9.83 22.32 9.18
N MET A 276 -9.00 21.26 9.22
CA MET A 276 -9.17 20.08 8.40
C MET A 276 -10.50 19.38 8.69
N ALA A 277 -10.87 19.23 9.96
CA ALA A 277 -12.14 18.63 10.35
C ALA A 277 -13.34 19.45 9.84
N ALA A 278 -13.25 20.77 9.89
CA ALA A 278 -14.29 21.66 9.37
C ALA A 278 -14.43 21.59 7.84
N GLU A 279 -13.32 21.59 7.11
CA GLU A 279 -13.35 21.40 5.65
C GLU A 279 -13.84 20.00 5.26
N PHE A 280 -13.42 18.96 5.97
CA PHE A 280 -13.94 17.61 5.78
C PHE A 280 -15.46 17.56 5.95
N GLU A 281 -15.99 18.13 7.05
CA GLU A 281 -17.44 18.13 7.31
C GLU A 281 -18.20 18.89 6.21
N LYS A 282 -17.68 19.99 5.74
CA LYS A 282 -18.23 20.76 4.63
C LYS A 282 -18.27 19.95 3.32
N HIS A 283 -17.16 19.27 2.98
CA HIS A 283 -17.09 18.42 1.79
C HIS A 283 -18.01 17.22 1.91
N ALA A 284 -18.00 16.50 3.03
CA ALA A 284 -18.88 15.36 3.26
C ALA A 284 -20.36 15.77 3.13
N THR A 285 -20.74 16.88 3.73
CA THR A 285 -22.11 17.43 3.61
C THR A 285 -22.48 17.75 2.15
N ASN A 286 -21.56 18.32 1.38
CA ASN A 286 -21.81 18.61 -0.04
C ASN A 286 -21.96 17.33 -0.87
N VAL A 287 -21.14 16.29 -0.60
CA VAL A 287 -21.24 15.00 -1.26
C VAL A 287 -22.55 14.30 -0.89
N GLU A 288 -22.93 14.28 0.38
CA GLU A 288 -24.19 13.70 0.85
C GLU A 288 -25.39 14.40 0.18
N LYS A 289 -25.35 15.72 0.07
CA LYS A 289 -26.39 16.48 -0.65
C LYS A 289 -26.48 16.08 -2.12
N ARG A 290 -25.34 16.00 -2.83
CA ARG A 290 -25.30 15.54 -4.23
C ARG A 290 -25.82 14.10 -4.37
N HIS A 291 -25.45 13.19 -3.45
CA HIS A 291 -25.94 11.83 -3.44
C HIS A 291 -27.46 11.79 -3.25
N LEU A 292 -27.99 12.58 -2.34
CA LEU A 292 -29.43 12.68 -2.10
C LEU A 292 -30.17 13.19 -3.34
N GLU A 293 -29.63 14.19 -4.04
CA GLU A 293 -30.19 14.71 -5.27
C GLU A 293 -30.21 13.69 -6.41
N ARG A 294 -29.22 12.77 -6.43
CA ARG A 294 -28.99 11.75 -7.46
C ARG A 294 -29.40 10.33 -7.07
N VAL A 295 -30.15 10.13 -5.98
CA VAL A 295 -30.58 8.80 -5.50
C VAL A 295 -31.19 7.95 -6.60
N GLY A 296 -32.01 8.54 -7.50
CA GLY A 296 -32.62 7.82 -8.62
C GLY A 296 -31.57 7.26 -9.59
N GLU A 297 -30.51 8.00 -9.89
CA GLU A 297 -29.42 7.57 -10.76
C GLU A 297 -28.61 6.44 -10.09
N TYR A 298 -28.30 6.56 -8.80
CA TYR A 298 -27.61 5.50 -8.05
C TYR A 298 -28.45 4.22 -7.99
N LEU A 299 -29.76 4.33 -7.72
CA LEU A 299 -30.66 3.19 -7.74
C LEU A 299 -30.77 2.57 -9.15
N ALA A 300 -30.82 3.37 -10.21
CA ALA A 300 -30.79 2.87 -11.58
C ALA A 300 -29.50 2.10 -11.90
N ALA A 301 -28.36 2.61 -11.46
CA ALA A 301 -27.07 1.94 -11.64
C ALA A 301 -26.97 0.59 -10.94
N THR A 302 -27.69 0.36 -9.84
CA THR A 302 -27.73 -0.96 -9.18
C THR A 302 -28.50 -2.03 -9.98
N LEU A 303 -29.23 -1.66 -11.03
CA LEU A 303 -29.95 -2.62 -11.87
C LEU A 303 -29.01 -3.42 -12.78
N ASP A 304 -27.83 -2.88 -13.07
CA ASP A 304 -26.80 -3.56 -13.86
C ASP A 304 -25.41 -3.34 -13.23
N MET A 305 -25.06 -4.20 -12.32
CA MET A 305 -23.75 -4.14 -11.65
C MET A 305 -22.56 -4.54 -12.53
N SER A 306 -22.82 -5.09 -13.74
CA SER A 306 -21.74 -5.51 -14.64
C SER A 306 -20.97 -4.33 -15.25
N ILE A 307 -21.56 -3.15 -15.27
CA ILE A 307 -20.94 -1.92 -15.78
C ILE A 307 -20.19 -1.13 -14.68
N VAL A 308 -20.31 -1.54 -13.42
CA VAL A 308 -19.65 -0.85 -12.29
C VAL A 308 -18.22 -1.35 -12.19
N PRO A 309 -17.20 -0.47 -12.29
CA PRO A 309 -15.80 -0.86 -12.18
C PRO A 309 -15.49 -1.60 -10.89
N PRO A 310 -14.53 -2.55 -10.88
CA PRO A 310 -14.11 -3.23 -9.66
C PRO A 310 -13.49 -2.26 -8.64
N PRO A 311 -13.47 -2.62 -7.34
CA PRO A 311 -12.94 -1.75 -6.27
C PRO A 311 -11.50 -1.30 -6.50
N ASP A 312 -10.69 -2.16 -7.10
CA ASP A 312 -9.25 -1.96 -7.30
C ASP A 312 -8.91 -1.10 -8.52
N PHE A 313 -9.91 -0.63 -9.23
CA PHE A 313 -9.72 0.18 -10.43
C PHE A 313 -9.93 1.66 -10.09
N ALA A 314 -8.85 2.42 -9.97
CA ALA A 314 -8.87 3.87 -9.79
C ALA A 314 -9.16 4.54 -11.14
N GLU A 315 -10.42 4.81 -11.43
CA GLU A 315 -10.81 5.64 -12.58
C GLU A 315 -10.82 7.12 -12.21
N LEU A 316 -10.51 7.95 -13.18
CA LEU A 316 -10.70 9.40 -13.07
C LEU A 316 -12.19 9.71 -13.20
N PHE A 317 -12.81 10.04 -12.07
CA PHE A 317 -14.21 10.46 -12.05
C PHE A 317 -14.31 11.98 -12.08
N THR A 318 -15.22 12.47 -12.88
CA THR A 318 -15.63 13.87 -12.85
C THR A 318 -16.78 14.05 -11.83
N LYS A 319 -17.06 15.29 -11.46
CA LYS A 319 -18.22 15.61 -10.60
C LYS A 319 -19.57 15.16 -11.19
N ASP A 320 -19.62 14.88 -12.48
CA ASP A 320 -20.84 14.49 -13.18
C ASP A 320 -21.01 12.95 -13.25
N ASP A 321 -19.96 12.20 -12.93
CA ASP A 321 -19.99 10.75 -12.87
C ASP A 321 -20.65 10.24 -11.58
N LEU A 322 -21.20 9.01 -11.63
CA LEU A 322 -21.62 8.31 -10.42
C LEU A 322 -20.42 7.62 -9.79
N ASN A 323 -20.24 7.80 -8.48
CA ASN A 323 -19.16 7.15 -7.75
C ASN A 323 -19.40 5.63 -7.65
N PRO A 324 -18.53 4.75 -8.19
CA PRO A 324 -18.71 3.30 -8.16
C PRO A 324 -18.77 2.71 -6.74
N ALA A 325 -17.99 3.24 -5.81
CA ALA A 325 -18.03 2.80 -4.42
C ALA A 325 -19.40 3.08 -3.81
N GLN A 326 -20.02 4.19 -4.18
CA GLN A 326 -21.36 4.55 -3.71
C GLN A 326 -22.44 3.69 -4.35
N ILE A 327 -22.29 3.30 -5.64
CA ILE A 327 -23.21 2.33 -6.29
C ILE A 327 -23.14 0.99 -5.56
N ARG A 328 -21.92 0.52 -5.19
CA ARG A 328 -21.73 -0.72 -4.42
C ARG A 328 -22.37 -0.65 -3.04
N ARG A 329 -22.25 0.47 -2.33
CA ARG A 329 -22.93 0.67 -1.03
C ARG A 329 -24.44 0.60 -1.17
N TRP A 330 -25.01 1.20 -2.22
CA TRP A 330 -26.44 1.07 -2.52
C TRP A 330 -26.83 -0.38 -2.79
N ASN A 331 -26.06 -1.11 -3.60
CA ASN A 331 -26.33 -2.51 -3.91
C ASN A 331 -26.28 -3.40 -2.66
N GLU A 332 -25.31 -3.18 -1.77
CA GLU A 332 -25.20 -3.88 -0.48
C GLU A 332 -26.41 -3.56 0.42
N TYR A 333 -26.75 -2.28 0.55
CA TYR A 333 -27.90 -1.85 1.34
C TYR A 333 -29.22 -2.47 0.84
N LEU A 334 -29.43 -2.52 -0.47
CA LEU A 334 -30.59 -3.15 -1.07
C LEU A 334 -30.62 -4.66 -0.84
N SER A 335 -29.46 -5.31 -0.89
CA SER A 335 -29.34 -6.75 -0.61
C SER A 335 -29.66 -7.09 0.86
N LEU A 336 -29.26 -6.25 1.80
CA LEU A 336 -29.64 -6.36 3.20
C LEU A 336 -31.13 -6.08 3.40
N SER A 337 -31.65 -5.04 2.74
CA SER A 337 -33.06 -4.66 2.77
C SER A 337 -34.00 -5.78 2.27
N GLU A 338 -33.53 -6.60 1.33
CA GLU A 338 -34.25 -7.79 0.85
C GLU A 338 -34.40 -8.83 1.95
N LYS A 339 -33.32 -9.12 2.69
CA LYS A 339 -33.31 -10.12 3.78
C LYS A 339 -34.20 -9.71 4.95
N GLU A 340 -34.26 -8.41 5.22
CA GLU A 340 -35.01 -7.83 6.35
C GLU A 340 -36.45 -7.45 6.01
N ASN A 341 -36.89 -7.63 4.77
CA ASN A 341 -38.20 -7.16 4.27
C ASN A 341 -38.42 -5.67 4.58
N HIS A 342 -37.45 -4.82 4.22
CA HIS A 342 -37.42 -3.41 4.60
C HIS A 342 -38.63 -2.63 4.05
N PRO A 343 -39.41 -1.91 4.86
CA PRO A 343 -40.69 -1.32 4.46
C PRO A 343 -40.60 -0.29 3.32
N ILE A 344 -39.43 0.31 3.11
CA ILE A 344 -39.19 1.25 2.00
C ILE A 344 -38.72 0.53 0.74
N PHE A 345 -37.85 -0.51 0.87
CA PHE A 345 -37.19 -1.12 -0.28
C PHE A 345 -37.72 -2.52 -0.66
N ALA A 346 -38.57 -3.16 0.14
CA ALA A 346 -39.22 -4.41 -0.28
C ALA A 346 -39.92 -4.27 -1.65
N PRO A 347 -40.67 -3.18 -1.95
CA PRO A 347 -41.22 -2.95 -3.28
C PRO A 347 -40.17 -2.80 -4.37
N TRP A 348 -39.08 -2.09 -4.12
CA TRP A 348 -37.97 -1.95 -5.07
C TRP A 348 -37.43 -3.33 -5.46
N VAL A 349 -37.03 -4.12 -4.48
CA VAL A 349 -36.44 -5.44 -4.67
C VAL A 349 -37.40 -6.38 -5.44
N ALA A 350 -38.67 -6.40 -5.06
CA ALA A 350 -39.67 -7.25 -5.71
C ALA A 350 -39.90 -6.84 -7.17
N LEU A 351 -40.03 -5.54 -7.42
CA LEU A 351 -40.32 -5.00 -8.77
C LEU A 351 -39.13 -5.12 -9.72
N THR A 352 -37.90 -4.94 -9.23
CA THR A 352 -36.71 -5.03 -10.10
C THR A 352 -36.44 -6.43 -10.62
N LYS A 353 -36.96 -7.47 -9.95
CA LYS A 353 -36.90 -8.89 -10.38
C LYS A 353 -37.84 -9.21 -11.53
N ILE A 354 -38.85 -8.38 -11.79
CA ILE A 354 -39.79 -8.62 -12.91
C ILE A 354 -39.07 -8.35 -14.23
N PRO A 355 -39.15 -9.28 -15.23
CA PRO A 355 -38.62 -9.04 -16.56
C PRO A 355 -39.23 -7.79 -17.19
N LEU A 356 -38.44 -7.03 -17.97
CA LEU A 356 -38.87 -5.77 -18.58
C LEU A 356 -40.18 -5.95 -19.43
N ALA A 357 -40.27 -7.02 -20.17
CA ALA A 357 -41.41 -7.32 -21.02
C ALA A 357 -42.72 -7.54 -20.24
N GLU A 358 -42.64 -7.93 -18.99
CA GLU A 358 -43.79 -8.28 -18.12
C GLU A 358 -44.03 -7.23 -17.02
N PHE A 359 -43.20 -6.18 -16.97
CA PHE A 359 -43.20 -5.26 -15.85
C PHE A 359 -44.55 -4.54 -15.70
N PHE A 360 -45.07 -3.96 -16.76
CA PHE A 360 -46.33 -3.22 -16.72
C PHE A 360 -47.52 -4.08 -16.21
N ASP A 361 -47.61 -5.30 -16.69
CA ASP A 361 -48.73 -6.21 -16.35
C ASP A 361 -48.63 -6.77 -14.94
N LYS A 362 -47.41 -7.01 -14.46
CA LYS A 362 -47.20 -7.67 -13.17
C LYS A 362 -46.92 -6.71 -12.01
N ALA A 363 -46.49 -5.47 -12.27
CA ALA A 363 -46.05 -4.55 -11.20
C ALA A 363 -47.15 -4.28 -10.15
N THR A 364 -48.37 -4.01 -10.59
CA THR A 364 -49.52 -3.73 -9.70
C THR A 364 -49.85 -4.93 -8.82
N ALA A 365 -49.95 -6.14 -9.39
CA ALA A 365 -50.23 -7.36 -8.65
C ALA A 365 -49.10 -7.69 -7.66
N THR A 366 -47.87 -7.49 -8.04
CA THR A 366 -46.70 -7.66 -7.17
C THR A 366 -46.76 -6.71 -5.99
N LEU A 367 -47.03 -5.42 -6.20
CA LEU A 367 -47.20 -4.46 -5.09
C LEU A 367 -48.33 -4.84 -4.12
N GLN A 368 -49.46 -5.33 -4.63
CA GLN A 368 -50.58 -5.75 -3.81
C GLN A 368 -50.30 -7.02 -2.98
N SER A 369 -49.37 -7.85 -3.41
CA SER A 369 -48.95 -9.06 -2.69
C SER A 369 -48.04 -8.80 -1.51
N LEU A 370 -47.36 -7.64 -1.48
CA LEU A 370 -46.42 -7.29 -0.43
C LEU A 370 -47.15 -6.83 0.85
N ARG A 371 -46.55 -7.13 2.00
CA ARG A 371 -47.05 -6.73 3.32
C ARG A 371 -46.07 -5.79 4.01
N ASP A 372 -46.54 -5.03 4.97
CA ASP A 372 -45.72 -4.16 5.83
C ASP A 372 -44.96 -3.08 5.07
N ILE A 373 -45.53 -2.63 3.94
CA ILE A 373 -44.95 -1.52 3.14
C ILE A 373 -45.33 -0.18 3.76
N ASP A 374 -44.38 0.73 3.78
CA ASP A 374 -44.61 2.11 4.23
C ASP A 374 -45.73 2.79 3.40
N PRO A 375 -46.71 3.44 4.02
CA PRO A 375 -47.83 4.08 3.31
C PRO A 375 -47.37 5.15 2.29
N VAL A 376 -46.27 5.85 2.55
CA VAL A 376 -45.69 6.84 1.60
C VAL A 376 -45.25 6.17 0.32
N ILE A 377 -44.60 5.01 0.43
CA ILE A 377 -44.15 4.20 -0.70
C ILE A 377 -45.33 3.62 -1.46
N THR A 378 -46.28 3.01 -0.74
CA THR A 378 -47.49 2.45 -1.35
C THR A 378 -48.20 3.50 -2.20
N LYS A 379 -48.47 4.68 -1.64
CA LYS A 379 -49.13 5.77 -2.36
C LYS A 379 -48.35 6.22 -3.58
N ALA A 380 -47.04 6.36 -3.46
CA ALA A 380 -46.21 6.85 -4.54
C ALA A 380 -46.07 5.87 -5.71
N LEU A 381 -46.16 4.55 -5.43
CA LEU A 381 -45.99 3.51 -6.46
C LEU A 381 -47.32 3.05 -7.10
N THR A 382 -48.46 3.27 -6.46
CA THR A 382 -49.76 2.81 -6.93
C THR A 382 -50.58 3.85 -7.69
N SER A 383 -50.31 5.15 -7.49
CA SER A 383 -51.13 6.22 -8.07
C SER A 383 -50.27 7.31 -8.75
N PRO A 384 -50.21 7.32 -10.07
CA PRO A 384 -50.73 6.35 -11.04
C PRO A 384 -49.95 5.02 -11.04
N PRO A 385 -50.44 3.96 -11.72
CA PRO A 385 -49.69 2.72 -11.84
C PRO A 385 -48.31 2.91 -12.48
N LEU A 386 -47.35 2.07 -12.11
CA LEU A 386 -45.97 2.11 -12.65
C LEU A 386 -45.97 1.69 -14.13
N ARG A 387 -45.22 2.43 -14.97
CA ARG A 387 -45.08 2.17 -16.40
C ARG A 387 -43.93 1.22 -16.71
N ASP A 388 -42.79 1.46 -16.08
CA ASP A 388 -41.54 0.73 -16.31
C ASP A 388 -40.57 0.90 -15.14
N LYS A 389 -39.38 0.29 -15.23
CA LYS A 389 -38.35 0.41 -14.20
C LYS A 389 -37.77 1.84 -14.08
N GLN A 390 -37.82 2.62 -15.15
CA GLN A 390 -37.36 4.02 -15.12
C GLN A 390 -38.37 4.89 -14.34
N ASP A 391 -39.67 4.65 -14.48
CA ASP A 391 -40.69 5.30 -13.66
C ASP A 391 -40.55 4.94 -12.19
N LEU A 392 -40.17 3.69 -11.88
CA LEU A 392 -39.86 3.26 -10.51
C LEU A 392 -38.70 4.07 -9.93
N THR A 393 -37.57 4.17 -10.63
CA THR A 393 -36.40 4.97 -10.18
C THR A 393 -36.77 6.44 -9.96
N THR A 394 -37.54 7.01 -10.88
CA THR A 394 -37.97 8.42 -10.82
C THR A 394 -38.85 8.68 -9.58
N ARG A 395 -39.75 7.77 -9.24
CA ARG A 395 -40.60 7.90 -8.06
C ARG A 395 -39.83 7.75 -6.75
N TYR A 396 -38.87 6.84 -6.69
CA TYR A 396 -37.97 6.77 -5.52
C TYR A 396 -37.13 8.03 -5.38
N ALA A 397 -36.56 8.56 -6.46
CA ALA A 397 -35.86 9.84 -6.45
C ALA A 397 -36.72 10.97 -5.89
N LYS A 398 -37.98 11.06 -6.33
CA LYS A 398 -38.94 12.03 -5.84
C LYS A 398 -39.25 11.87 -4.36
N ILE A 399 -39.45 10.63 -3.89
CA ILE A 399 -39.70 10.33 -2.48
C ILE A 399 -38.53 10.79 -1.61
N PHE A 400 -37.28 10.46 -1.98
CA PHE A 400 -36.11 10.85 -1.22
C PHE A 400 -35.90 12.39 -1.23
N LYS A 401 -36.30 13.07 -2.30
CA LYS A 401 -36.24 14.52 -2.39
C LYS A 401 -37.31 15.23 -1.56
N GLU A 402 -38.54 14.71 -1.55
CA GLU A 402 -39.69 15.40 -0.96
C GLU A 402 -40.01 14.95 0.49
N LYS A 403 -39.51 13.78 0.91
CA LYS A 403 -39.89 13.15 2.18
C LYS A 403 -38.70 12.96 3.13
N THR A 404 -37.73 13.85 3.06
CA THR A 404 -36.51 13.78 3.90
C THR A 404 -36.79 13.76 5.40
N GLN A 405 -37.90 14.36 5.86
CA GLN A 405 -38.32 14.36 7.26
C GLN A 405 -39.11 13.12 7.69
N HIS A 406 -39.44 12.23 6.78
CA HIS A 406 -40.12 10.99 7.11
C HIS A 406 -39.17 10.05 7.89
N PRO A 407 -39.56 9.54 9.09
CA PRO A 407 -38.61 8.85 9.98
C PRO A 407 -37.85 7.70 9.33
N ALA A 408 -38.53 6.87 8.53
CA ALA A 408 -37.88 5.76 7.82
C ALA A 408 -36.92 6.24 6.72
N ILE A 409 -37.25 7.31 6.01
CA ILE A 409 -36.41 7.89 4.96
C ILE A 409 -35.22 8.61 5.57
N ALA A 410 -35.44 9.40 6.62
CA ALA A 410 -34.38 10.07 7.37
C ALA A 410 -33.32 9.09 7.90
N ARG A 411 -33.76 7.93 8.36
CA ARG A 411 -32.86 6.85 8.81
C ARG A 411 -32.03 6.27 7.65
N ILE A 412 -32.58 6.17 6.44
CA ILE A 412 -31.83 5.74 5.26
C ILE A 412 -30.82 6.81 4.84
N ILE A 413 -31.17 8.09 4.98
CA ILE A 413 -30.31 9.21 4.58
C ILE A 413 -29.10 9.34 5.52
N SER A 414 -29.31 9.26 6.84
CA SER A 414 -28.28 9.63 7.83
C SER A 414 -28.13 8.63 8.99
N GLY A 415 -28.85 7.50 8.98
CA GLY A 415 -28.76 6.49 10.03
C GLY A 415 -27.54 5.56 9.88
N PRO A 416 -27.30 4.69 10.87
CA PRO A 416 -26.26 3.67 10.81
C PRO A 416 -26.40 2.80 9.54
N GLY A 417 -25.29 2.59 8.83
CA GLY A 417 -25.28 1.82 7.58
C GLY A 417 -25.92 2.53 6.38
N SER A 418 -26.22 3.83 6.48
CA SER A 418 -26.77 4.63 5.39
C SER A 418 -25.97 4.46 4.10
N PRO A 419 -26.63 4.25 2.95
CA PRO A 419 -25.95 4.27 1.66
C PRO A 419 -25.60 5.68 1.17
N ILE A 420 -26.07 6.74 1.85
CA ILE A 420 -25.90 8.15 1.49
C ILE A 420 -24.85 8.82 2.39
N ALA A 421 -24.97 8.61 3.70
CA ALA A 421 -24.10 9.27 4.67
C ALA A 421 -22.64 8.85 4.52
N ILE A 422 -21.75 9.83 4.65
CA ILE A 422 -20.31 9.59 4.67
C ILE A 422 -19.90 9.27 6.10
N PRO A 423 -19.20 8.13 6.36
CA PRO A 423 -18.69 7.80 7.69
C PRO A 423 -17.75 8.88 8.21
N ARG A 424 -17.96 9.35 9.44
CA ARG A 424 -17.15 10.39 10.11
C ARG A 424 -15.98 9.82 10.91
N ASP A 425 -15.96 8.52 11.09
CA ASP A 425 -14.96 7.74 11.84
C ASP A 425 -13.79 7.24 10.98
N ARG A 426 -13.83 7.47 9.68
CA ARG A 426 -12.74 7.08 8.77
C ARG A 426 -11.58 8.07 8.83
N HIS A 427 -10.36 7.55 8.79
CA HIS A 427 -9.16 8.35 8.62
C HIS A 427 -9.18 9.09 7.26
N LEU A 428 -8.62 10.31 7.21
CA LEU A 428 -8.57 11.14 5.99
C LEU A 428 -8.03 10.39 4.76
N HIS A 429 -7.15 9.41 4.97
CA HIS A 429 -6.58 8.59 3.92
C HIS A 429 -7.61 7.72 3.16
N ASP A 430 -8.70 7.31 3.83
CA ASP A 430 -9.75 6.50 3.20
C ASP A 430 -10.74 7.33 2.37
N ILE A 431 -10.49 8.64 2.20
CA ILE A 431 -11.47 9.60 1.71
C ILE A 431 -10.93 10.45 0.55
N GLU A 432 -9.82 10.03 -0.08
CA GLU A 432 -9.25 10.73 -1.26
C GLU A 432 -10.32 10.98 -2.35
N TRP A 433 -11.28 10.08 -2.50
CA TRP A 433 -12.41 10.25 -3.42
C TRP A 433 -13.45 11.31 -3.02
N LEU A 434 -13.42 11.83 -1.78
CA LEU A 434 -14.30 12.94 -1.36
C LEU A 434 -13.86 14.29 -1.95
N PHE A 435 -12.59 14.41 -2.32
CA PHE A 435 -11.99 15.63 -2.82
C PHE A 435 -11.92 15.67 -4.36
N ALA A 436 -12.27 14.60 -5.02
CA ALA A 436 -12.50 14.52 -6.45
C ALA A 436 -13.94 14.96 -6.80
#